data_152e052d6809793f33533b7de8f83591
#
_entry.id   152e052d6809793f33533b7de8f83591
#
_cell.length_a   1.000
_cell.length_b   1.000
_cell.length_c   1.000
_cell.angle_alpha   90.00
_cell.angle_beta   90.00
_cell.angle_gamma   90.00
#
_symmetry.space_group_name_H-M   'P 1'
#
loop_
_entity.id
_entity.type
_entity.pdbx_description
1 polymer ?
#
loop_
_entity_poly.entity_id
_entity_poly.type
_entity_poly.pdbx_seq_one_letter_code
_entity_poly.pdbx_strand_id
1 'polypeptide(L)' 'MGSALLAHMLARVDADGMAAYLESSNERNIALYGRHGFEITSEVAIPGGPRIWPMWREPRA' A
#
# COMPACT_ATOMS: atom_id res chain seq x y z
N MET A 1 8.76 -11.46 6.36
CA MET A 1 8.82 -10.61 7.55
C MET A 1 7.81 -9.49 7.52
N GLY A 2 7.90 -8.55 6.61
CA GLY A 2 6.93 -7.45 6.54
C GLY A 2 5.52 -7.89 6.21
N SER A 3 5.35 -8.99 5.48
CA SER A 3 4.04 -9.44 5.02
C SER A 3 3.13 -9.88 6.18
N ALA A 4 3.67 -10.62 7.16
CA ALA A 4 2.88 -11.07 8.29
C ALA A 4 2.40 -9.90 9.17
N LEU A 5 3.29 -8.92 9.40
CA LEU A 5 2.94 -7.74 10.17
C LEU A 5 1.92 -6.88 9.43
N LEU A 6 2.11 -6.71 8.12
CA LEU A 6 1.19 -5.96 7.29
C LEU A 6 -0.20 -6.60 7.28
N ALA A 7 -0.29 -7.91 7.14
CA ALA A 7 -1.56 -8.62 7.15
C ALA A 7 -2.29 -8.43 8.49
N HIS A 8 -1.55 -8.45 9.59
CA HIS A 8 -2.13 -8.24 10.92
C HIS A 8 -2.70 -6.82 11.07
N MET A 9 -1.95 -5.82 10.63
CA MET A 9 -2.41 -4.43 10.66
C MET A 9 -3.63 -4.22 9.79
N LEU A 10 -3.64 -4.80 8.59
CA LEU A 10 -4.75 -4.65 7.66
C LEU A 10 -6.01 -5.35 8.15
N ALA A 11 -5.88 -6.45 8.89
CA ALA A 11 -7.02 -7.12 9.49
C ALA A 11 -7.74 -6.18 10.49
N ARG A 12 -6.99 -5.40 11.26
CA ARG A 12 -7.57 -4.41 12.18
C ARG A 12 -8.22 -3.27 11.43
N VAL A 13 -7.55 -2.77 10.39
CA VAL A 13 -8.08 -1.69 9.54
C VAL A 13 -9.41 -2.14 8.91
N ASP A 14 -9.47 -3.38 8.43
CA ASP A 14 -10.70 -3.92 7.85
C ASP A 14 -11.82 -4.05 8.89
N ALA A 15 -11.49 -4.50 10.09
CA ALA A 15 -12.45 -4.62 11.16
C ALA A 15 -13.06 -3.27 11.54
N ASP A 16 -12.27 -2.21 11.44
CA ASP A 16 -12.73 -0.84 11.71
C ASP A 16 -13.41 -0.18 10.51
N GLY A 17 -13.45 -0.86 9.36
CA GLY A 17 -14.05 -0.32 8.14
C GLY A 17 -13.28 0.86 7.57
N MET A 18 -11.98 0.95 7.80
CA MET A 18 -11.15 2.06 7.37
C MET A 18 -10.37 1.73 6.11
N ALA A 19 -10.20 2.74 5.25
CA ALA A 19 -9.29 2.64 4.12
C ALA A 19 -7.85 2.86 4.57
N ALA A 20 -6.89 2.37 3.80
CA ALA A 20 -5.47 2.53 4.07
C ALA A 20 -4.78 3.22 2.90
N TYR A 21 -3.81 4.05 3.21
CA TYR A 21 -3.03 4.78 2.22
C TYR A 21 -1.55 4.63 2.53
N LEU A 22 -0.75 4.47 1.48
CA LEU A 22 0.70 4.48 1.60
C LEU A 22 1.35 5.00 0.33
N GLU A 23 2.61 5.36 0.44
CA GLU A 23 3.43 5.76 -0.70
C GLU A 23 4.62 4.83 -0.77
N SER A 24 4.78 4.12 -1.88
CA SER A 24 5.91 3.21 -2.07
C SER A 24 6.96 3.86 -2.95
N SER A 25 8.22 3.80 -2.52
CA SER A 25 9.35 4.25 -3.31
C SER A 25 10.16 3.08 -3.89
N ASN A 26 9.68 1.85 -3.69
CA ASN A 26 10.37 0.63 -4.13
C ASN A 26 9.41 -0.25 -4.92
N GLU A 27 9.75 -0.53 -6.17
CA GLU A 27 8.92 -1.36 -7.05
C GLU A 27 8.64 -2.75 -6.49
N ARG A 28 9.57 -3.33 -5.75
CA ARG A 28 9.38 -4.65 -5.17
C ARG A 28 8.23 -4.68 -4.17
N ASN A 29 8.05 -3.57 -3.46
CA ASN A 29 6.99 -3.47 -2.47
C ASN A 29 5.61 -3.29 -3.11
N ILE A 30 5.55 -2.80 -4.34
CA ILE A 30 4.28 -2.65 -5.06
C ILE A 30 3.58 -3.99 -5.20
N ALA A 31 4.31 -5.03 -5.58
CA ALA A 31 3.74 -6.37 -5.71
C ALA A 31 3.24 -6.89 -4.35
N LEU A 32 4.02 -6.64 -3.29
CA LEU A 32 3.63 -7.05 -1.94
C LEU A 32 2.33 -6.36 -1.50
N TYR A 33 2.26 -5.06 -1.65
CA TYR A 33 1.06 -4.30 -1.26
C TYR A 33 -0.14 -4.65 -2.14
N GLY A 34 0.11 -4.91 -3.43
CA GLY A 34 -0.95 -5.33 -4.34
C GLY A 34 -1.63 -6.63 -3.90
N ARG A 35 -0.86 -7.56 -3.33
CA ARG A 35 -1.40 -8.81 -2.79
C ARG A 35 -2.34 -8.56 -1.62
N HIS A 36 -2.17 -7.46 -0.92
CA HIS A 36 -3.00 -7.08 0.22
C HIS A 36 -4.13 -6.13 -0.17
N GLY A 37 -4.34 -5.91 -1.46
CA GLY A 37 -5.47 -5.13 -1.94
C GLY A 37 -5.20 -3.66 -2.21
N PHE A 38 -3.94 -3.23 -2.13
CA PHE A 38 -3.57 -1.87 -2.48
C PHE A 38 -3.55 -1.68 -3.98
N GLU A 39 -4.02 -0.53 -4.44
CA GLU A 39 -4.00 -0.15 -5.85
C GLU A 39 -3.19 1.13 -6.03
N ILE A 40 -2.42 1.20 -7.12
CA ILE A 40 -1.67 2.39 -7.45
C ILE A 40 -2.66 3.45 -7.93
N THR A 41 -2.66 4.62 -7.30
CA THR A 41 -3.55 5.71 -7.69
C THR A 41 -2.89 6.68 -8.67
N SER A 42 -1.56 6.78 -8.62
CA SER A 42 -0.82 7.62 -9.56
C SER A 42 0.65 7.22 -9.53
N GLU A 43 1.45 7.91 -10.33
CA GLU A 43 2.91 7.76 -10.32
C GLU A 43 3.50 9.16 -10.22
N VAL A 44 4.32 9.39 -9.22
CA VAL A 44 4.99 10.68 -9.02
C VAL A 44 6.48 10.51 -9.29
N ALA A 45 6.98 11.24 -10.28
CA ALA A 45 8.41 11.27 -10.58
C ALA A 45 8.96 12.61 -10.11
N ILE A 46 9.85 12.59 -9.11
CA ILE A 46 10.48 13.77 -8.58
C ILE A 46 11.74 14.05 -9.41
N PRO A 47 11.88 15.22 -10.04
CA PRO A 47 13.10 15.53 -10.80
C PRO A 47 14.34 15.38 -9.92
N GLY A 48 15.26 14.52 -10.35
CA GLY A 48 16.46 14.22 -9.58
C GLY A 48 16.26 13.35 -8.36
N GLY A 49 15.03 12.84 -8.14
CA GLY A 49 14.67 12.02 -7.00
C GLY A 49 14.08 10.66 -7.40
N PRO A 50 13.68 9.86 -6.43
CA PRO A 50 13.08 8.56 -6.70
C PRO A 50 11.65 8.70 -7.23
N ARG A 51 11.18 7.64 -7.88
CA ARG A 51 9.76 7.53 -8.21
C ARG A 51 8.99 7.13 -6.97
N ILE A 52 7.79 7.67 -6.82
CA ILE A 52 6.91 7.37 -5.71
C ILE A 52 5.57 6.91 -6.29
N TRP A 53 5.05 5.80 -5.76
CA TRP A 53 3.76 5.25 -6.16
C TRP A 53 2.80 5.34 -4.99
N PRO A 54 1.91 6.36 -4.95
CA PRO A 54 0.85 6.41 -3.95
C PRO A 54 -0.10 5.24 -4.17
N MET A 55 -0.45 4.55 -3.09
CA MET A 55 -1.32 3.37 -3.15
C MET A 55 -2.46 3.52 -2.15
N TRP A 56 -3.63 3.03 -2.54
CA TRP A 56 -4.85 3.11 -1.75
C TRP A 56 -5.48 1.74 -1.62
N ARG A 57 -6.04 1.45 -0.47
CA ARG A 57 -6.72 0.19 -0.20
C ARG A 57 -8.06 0.47 0.47
N GLU A 58 -9.13 0.04 -0.19
CA GLU A 58 -10.46 0.10 0.40
C GLU A 58 -10.59 -0.96 1.49
N PRO A 59 -11.40 -0.71 2.54
CA PRO A 59 -11.62 -1.70 3.56
C PRO A 59 -12.32 -2.94 2.99
N ARG A 60 -11.93 -4.10 3.46
CA ARG A 60 -12.53 -5.37 3.07
C ARG A 60 -13.44 -5.84 4.18
N ALA A 61 -14.65 -6.21 3.78
CA ALA A 61 -15.62 -6.77 4.71
C ALA A 61 -15.23 -8.20 5.11
#